data_613667e0714eb85bc99e6b2673c603d2
#
_entry.id   613667e0714eb85bc99e6b2673c603d2
#
_cell.length_a   1.000
_cell.length_b   1.000
_cell.length_c   1.000
_cell.angle_alpha   90.00
_cell.angle_beta   90.00
_cell.angle_gamma   90.00
#
_symmetry.space_group_name_H-M   'P 1'
#
loop_
_entity.id
_entity.type
_entity.pdbx_description
1 polymer ?
#
loop_
_entity_poly.entity_id
_entity_poly.type
_entity_poly.pdbx_seq_one_letter_code
_entity_poly.pdbx_strand_id
1 'polypeptide(L)'
;VFLTDTTQLLNDIWRDIVATDSDKFFKDPFIFNSDAVINRFGTEEVLFTGQDLPKEIEDIPAQHDLVLATYSQFNRPNRKRALLTRFINQDTVLVMDETHRAASLKSATSQFFLDVIDQTNLINFQSASAIKKPENLEFFHKLFPRSVSRNDLQKVIDNADGPILEFISEGLVDSSAMIRREQDLSHITIQTFVPTEEEIKKFHNYSDVLSDILTDMVKFSKDIRLDALENIANDDDAVANLDFHQD
;
A
#
# COMPACT_ATOMS: atom_id res chain seq x y z
N VAL A 1 -6.43 14.24 -3.42
CA VAL A 1 -6.13 13.17 -2.45
C VAL A 1 -4.98 12.36 -2.96
N PHE A 2 -3.97 12.18 -2.14
CA PHE A 2 -2.78 11.41 -2.47
C PHE A 2 -2.65 10.21 -1.50
N LEU A 3 -2.58 9.00 -2.05
CA LEU A 3 -2.46 7.76 -1.30
C LEU A 3 -1.18 7.03 -1.70
N THR A 4 -0.44 6.53 -0.73
CA THR A 4 0.81 5.78 -0.96
C THR A 4 0.97 4.61 0.01
N ASP A 5 2.00 3.79 -0.16
CA ASP A 5 2.21 2.59 0.66
C ASP A 5 2.87 2.89 2.02
N THR A 6 3.88 3.76 2.05
CA THR A 6 4.68 4.00 3.25
C THR A 6 4.71 5.47 3.66
N THR A 7 4.96 5.71 4.95
CA THR A 7 5.15 7.07 5.47
C THR A 7 6.36 7.77 4.88
N GLN A 8 7.39 7.02 4.48
CA GLN A 8 8.56 7.60 3.83
C GLN A 8 8.18 8.20 2.47
N LEU A 9 7.43 7.47 1.62
CA LEU A 9 6.95 7.99 0.35
C LEU A 9 6.04 9.19 0.54
N LEU A 10 5.20 9.19 1.57
CA LEU A 10 4.35 10.31 1.91
C LEU A 10 5.17 11.60 2.17
N ASN A 11 6.31 11.45 2.83
CA ASN A 11 7.23 12.56 3.07
C ASN A 11 7.94 13.04 1.82
N ASP A 12 8.39 12.11 1.00
CA ASP A 12 9.05 12.45 -0.26
C ASP A 12 8.07 13.24 -1.15
N ILE A 13 6.80 12.83 -1.21
CA ILE A 13 5.73 13.57 -1.88
C ILE A 13 5.58 14.99 -1.31
N TRP A 14 5.53 15.12 0.00
CA TRP A 14 5.40 16.44 0.61
C TRP A 14 6.61 17.34 0.33
N ARG A 15 7.82 16.80 0.37
CA ARG A 15 9.03 17.52 -0.03
C ARG A 15 8.99 17.97 -1.49
N ASP A 16 8.52 17.13 -2.39
CA ASP A 16 8.40 17.46 -3.81
C ASP A 16 7.37 18.57 -4.03
N ILE A 17 6.24 18.53 -3.31
CA ILE A 17 5.24 19.60 -3.32
C ILE A 17 5.87 20.93 -2.89
N VAL A 18 6.62 20.94 -1.80
CA VAL A 18 7.32 22.12 -1.29
C VAL A 18 8.46 22.57 -2.24
N ALA A 19 9.26 21.62 -2.74
CA ALA A 19 10.38 21.92 -3.63
C ALA A 19 9.94 22.53 -4.97
N THR A 20 8.71 22.24 -5.40
CA THR A 20 8.11 22.81 -6.61
C THR A 20 7.27 24.07 -6.35
N ASP A 21 7.32 24.63 -5.14
CA ASP A 21 6.46 25.75 -4.71
C ASP A 21 4.95 25.45 -4.84
N SER A 22 4.57 24.20 -4.95
CA SER A 22 3.16 23.78 -5.15
C SER A 22 2.35 23.87 -3.87
N ASP A 23 3.00 23.90 -2.70
CA ASP A 23 2.37 24.12 -1.40
C ASP A 23 1.61 25.45 -1.32
N LYS A 24 1.99 26.42 -2.14
CA LYS A 24 1.32 27.75 -2.22
C LYS A 24 -0.10 27.66 -2.81
N PHE A 25 -0.40 26.58 -3.54
CA PHE A 25 -1.70 26.39 -4.20
C PHE A 25 -2.69 25.59 -3.34
N PHE A 26 -2.21 25.01 -2.24
CA PHE A 26 -3.02 24.19 -1.36
C PHE A 26 -3.17 24.87 0.00
N LYS A 27 -4.35 24.71 0.60
CA LYS A 27 -4.50 24.91 2.04
C LYS A 27 -3.67 23.86 2.77
N ASP A 28 -3.49 24.02 4.07
CA ASP A 28 -2.76 23.06 4.89
C ASP A 28 -3.23 21.63 4.61
N PRO A 29 -2.32 20.69 4.31
CA PRO A 29 -2.69 19.33 3.99
C PRO A 29 -3.32 18.63 5.19
N PHE A 30 -4.35 17.83 4.96
CA PHE A 30 -4.87 16.91 5.97
C PHE A 30 -4.11 15.59 5.91
N ILE A 31 -3.45 15.21 6.99
CA ILE A 31 -2.61 14.01 7.07
C ILE A 31 -3.29 12.99 7.98
N PHE A 32 -3.66 11.83 7.41
CA PHE A 32 -4.33 10.76 8.15
C PHE A 32 -3.41 9.96 9.06
N ASN A 33 -2.11 9.95 8.76
CA ASN A 33 -1.13 9.23 9.55
C ASN A 33 -0.84 9.98 10.85
N SER A 34 -0.54 9.24 11.92
CA SER A 34 0.08 9.81 13.12
C SER A 34 1.49 10.28 12.80
N ASP A 35 2.09 11.02 13.72
CA ASP A 35 3.46 11.52 13.59
C ASP A 35 4.41 10.45 13.06
N ALA A 36 5.19 10.82 12.07
CA ALA A 36 6.19 9.96 11.51
C ALA A 36 7.58 10.51 11.78
N VAL A 37 8.39 9.70 12.46
CA VAL A 37 9.81 9.93 12.65
C VAL A 37 10.55 8.88 11.83
N ILE A 38 11.44 9.30 10.97
CA ILE A 38 12.36 8.39 10.29
C ILE A 38 13.79 8.66 10.72
N ASN A 39 14.55 7.59 10.78
CA ASN A 39 15.98 7.65 11.04
C ASN A 39 16.71 7.61 9.70
N ARG A 40 17.24 8.75 9.26
CA ARG A 40 18.08 8.85 8.06
C ARG A 40 19.51 9.11 8.47
N PHE A 41 20.41 8.22 8.10
CA PHE A 41 21.86 8.37 8.35
C PHE A 41 22.20 8.67 9.81
N GLY A 42 21.44 8.12 10.77
CA GLY A 42 21.67 8.31 12.19
C GLY A 42 21.10 9.60 12.78
N THR A 43 20.35 10.38 12.01
CA THR A 43 19.61 11.55 12.49
C THR A 43 18.10 11.26 12.42
N GLU A 44 17.40 11.52 13.53
CA GLU A 44 15.95 11.52 13.54
C GLU A 44 15.43 12.74 12.80
N GLU A 45 14.63 12.53 11.77
CA GLU A 45 13.95 13.58 11.05
C GLU A 45 12.43 13.43 11.28
N VAL A 46 11.84 14.43 11.94
CA VAL A 46 10.38 14.55 12.04
C VAL A 46 9.88 15.05 10.71
N LEU A 47 9.10 14.25 10.04
CA LEU A 47 8.69 14.51 8.67
C LEU A 47 7.38 15.27 8.58
N PHE A 48 6.43 14.90 9.41
CA PHE A 48 5.18 15.62 9.57
C PHE A 48 4.52 15.23 10.90
N THR A 49 3.68 16.10 11.40
CA THR A 49 2.84 15.82 12.56
C THR A 49 1.46 15.40 12.06
N GLY A 50 1.04 14.20 12.43
CA GLY A 50 -0.30 13.71 12.14
C GLY A 50 -1.32 14.56 12.89
N GLN A 51 -2.47 14.76 12.26
CA GLN A 51 -3.55 15.52 12.87
C GLN A 51 -4.48 14.60 13.65
N ASP A 52 -4.93 15.06 14.81
CA ASP A 52 -6.00 14.41 15.53
C ASP A 52 -7.26 14.39 14.66
N LEU A 53 -7.91 13.20 14.62
CA LEU A 53 -9.18 13.10 13.92
C LEU A 53 -10.22 13.97 14.63
N PRO A 54 -10.77 14.98 13.98
CA PRO A 54 -11.76 15.85 14.58
C PRO A 54 -12.98 15.04 15.05
N LYS A 55 -13.61 15.49 16.11
CA LYS A 55 -14.83 14.85 16.64
C LYS A 55 -15.99 14.95 15.63
N GLU A 56 -16.08 16.07 14.95
CA GLU A 56 -17.07 16.32 13.90
C GLU A 56 -16.40 16.29 12.53
N ILE A 57 -16.93 15.44 11.66
CA ILE A 57 -16.32 15.16 10.34
C ILE A 57 -16.82 16.16 9.28
N GLU A 58 -17.87 16.92 9.57
CA GLU A 58 -18.64 17.64 8.55
C GLU A 58 -17.91 18.86 7.95
N ASP A 59 -17.05 19.51 8.73
CA ASP A 59 -16.39 20.77 8.33
C ASP A 59 -14.99 20.60 7.72
N ILE A 60 -14.41 19.40 7.79
CA ILE A 60 -13.00 19.18 7.44
C ILE A 60 -12.71 19.41 5.95
N PRO A 61 -13.53 18.90 5.00
CA PRO A 61 -13.27 19.11 3.57
C PRO A 61 -13.25 20.59 3.16
N ALA A 62 -13.93 21.46 3.91
CA ALA A 62 -13.94 22.90 3.63
C ALA A 62 -12.63 23.60 4.03
N GLN A 63 -11.86 23.01 4.94
CA GLN A 63 -10.63 23.58 5.49
C GLN A 63 -9.39 23.10 4.73
N HIS A 64 -9.46 21.93 4.10
CA HIS A 64 -8.33 21.28 3.45
C HIS A 64 -8.70 20.91 2.01
N ASP A 65 -7.81 21.16 1.08
CA ASP A 65 -7.94 20.79 -0.33
C ASP A 65 -6.88 19.77 -0.77
N LEU A 66 -5.94 19.46 0.10
CA LEU A 66 -4.96 18.38 -0.07
C LEU A 66 -5.07 17.37 1.08
N VAL A 67 -5.15 16.10 0.72
CA VAL A 67 -5.17 14.98 1.67
C VAL A 67 -4.02 14.04 1.37
N LEU A 68 -3.25 13.70 2.38
CA LEU A 68 -2.13 12.77 2.31
C LEU A 68 -2.37 11.59 3.26
N ALA A 69 -2.25 10.35 2.78
CA ALA A 69 -2.41 9.16 3.60
C ALA A 69 -1.68 7.95 3.05
N THR A 70 -1.40 6.99 3.93
CA THR A 70 -0.97 5.65 3.51
C THR A 70 -2.16 4.69 3.49
N TYR A 71 -2.09 3.66 2.63
CA TYR A 71 -3.13 2.62 2.54
C TYR A 71 -3.41 1.93 3.88
N SER A 72 -2.39 1.78 4.73
CA SER A 72 -2.50 1.13 6.04
C SER A 72 -3.50 1.79 6.98
N GLN A 73 -3.78 3.10 6.80
CA GLN A 73 -4.76 3.82 7.62
C GLN A 73 -6.20 3.32 7.40
N PHE A 74 -6.43 2.59 6.31
CA PHE A 74 -7.74 2.14 5.86
C PHE A 74 -7.89 0.60 5.86
N ASN A 75 -6.99 -0.13 6.51
CA ASN A 75 -7.02 -1.61 6.54
C ASN A 75 -8.25 -2.19 7.23
N ARG A 76 -8.87 -1.44 8.13
CA ARG A 76 -10.09 -1.85 8.86
C ARG A 76 -11.16 -0.78 8.74
N PRO A 77 -12.45 -1.14 8.79
CA PRO A 77 -13.51 -0.16 8.94
C PRO A 77 -13.27 0.71 10.17
N ASN A 78 -13.16 2.02 9.96
CA ASN A 78 -12.90 3.00 11.01
C ASN A 78 -13.39 4.38 10.59
N ARG A 79 -13.29 5.38 11.50
CA ARG A 79 -13.65 6.76 11.21
C ARG A 79 -12.84 7.37 10.07
N LYS A 80 -11.59 6.92 9.85
CA LYS A 80 -10.74 7.42 8.76
C LYS A 80 -11.33 7.08 7.39
N ARG A 81 -11.92 5.88 7.22
CA ARG A 81 -12.64 5.53 5.98
C ARG A 81 -13.80 6.48 5.71
N ALA A 82 -14.64 6.72 6.72
CA ALA A 82 -15.77 7.62 6.59
C ALA A 82 -15.33 9.05 6.25
N LEU A 83 -14.22 9.51 6.85
CA LEU A 83 -13.66 10.82 6.57
C LEU A 83 -13.08 10.90 5.16
N LEU A 84 -12.29 9.91 4.72
CA LEU A 84 -11.76 9.89 3.36
C LEU A 84 -12.89 9.94 2.32
N THR A 85 -13.94 9.16 2.51
CA THR A 85 -15.10 9.16 1.61
C THR A 85 -15.74 10.56 1.46
N ARG A 86 -15.66 11.40 2.49
CA ARG A 86 -16.17 12.78 2.42
C ARG A 86 -15.28 13.73 1.63
N PHE A 87 -13.99 13.47 1.56
CA PHE A 87 -13.07 14.23 0.71
C PHE A 87 -13.21 13.87 -0.77
N ILE A 88 -13.78 12.69 -1.07
CA ILE A 88 -13.89 12.22 -2.44
C ILE A 88 -15.23 12.65 -3.04
N ASN A 89 -15.15 13.25 -4.21
CA ASN A 89 -16.29 13.59 -5.04
C ASN A 89 -15.85 13.55 -6.52
N GLN A 90 -16.75 13.89 -7.43
CA GLN A 90 -16.49 13.80 -8.88
C GLN A 90 -15.35 14.72 -9.36
N ASP A 91 -15.09 15.82 -8.64
CA ASP A 91 -14.05 16.81 -8.97
C ASP A 91 -12.74 16.55 -8.23
N THR A 92 -12.71 15.56 -7.34
CA THR A 92 -11.50 15.19 -6.60
C THR A 92 -10.51 14.51 -7.51
N VAL A 93 -9.27 15.01 -7.56
CA VAL A 93 -8.15 14.28 -8.17
C VAL A 93 -7.63 13.26 -7.13
N LEU A 94 -7.76 11.99 -7.46
CA LEU A 94 -7.25 10.88 -6.65
C LEU A 94 -5.96 10.35 -7.28
N VAL A 95 -4.85 10.51 -6.58
CA VAL A 95 -3.55 9.94 -6.95
C VAL A 95 -3.26 8.74 -6.04
N MET A 96 -3.04 7.60 -6.65
CA MET A 96 -2.75 6.35 -5.94
C MET A 96 -1.37 5.85 -6.37
N ASP A 97 -0.38 6.12 -5.52
CA ASP A 97 0.99 5.68 -5.72
C ASP A 97 1.19 4.27 -5.17
N GLU A 98 2.08 3.48 -5.79
CA GLU A 98 2.28 2.06 -5.50
C GLU A 98 0.95 1.27 -5.47
N THR A 99 0.08 1.57 -6.42
CA THR A 99 -1.30 1.08 -6.49
C THR A 99 -1.41 -0.44 -6.38
N HIS A 100 -0.39 -1.19 -6.83
CA HIS A 100 -0.37 -2.65 -6.74
C HIS A 100 -0.52 -3.18 -5.29
N ARG A 101 -0.20 -2.36 -4.28
CA ARG A 101 -0.40 -2.68 -2.87
C ARG A 101 -1.88 -2.66 -2.47
N ALA A 102 -2.64 -1.75 -3.06
CA ALA A 102 -4.08 -1.63 -2.82
C ALA A 102 -4.91 -2.58 -3.68
N ALA A 103 -4.39 -3.04 -4.81
CA ALA A 103 -5.12 -3.82 -5.82
C ALA A 103 -5.34 -5.31 -5.48
N SER A 104 -5.09 -5.76 -4.26
CA SER A 104 -5.35 -7.14 -3.84
C SER A 104 -6.83 -7.33 -3.50
N LEU A 105 -7.64 -7.72 -4.46
CA LEU A 105 -9.13 -7.76 -4.40
C LEU A 105 -9.76 -8.58 -3.27
N LYS A 106 -8.98 -9.44 -2.62
CA LYS A 106 -9.49 -10.27 -1.51
C LYS A 106 -9.46 -9.55 -0.16
N SER A 107 -8.96 -8.33 -0.11
CA SER A 107 -8.87 -7.58 1.14
C SER A 107 -10.02 -6.59 1.29
N ALA A 108 -10.49 -6.40 2.53
CA ALA A 108 -11.46 -5.35 2.86
C ALA A 108 -10.96 -3.94 2.53
N THR A 109 -9.66 -3.77 2.39
CA THR A 109 -9.01 -2.53 1.99
C THR A 109 -9.19 -2.26 0.51
N SER A 110 -8.96 -3.25 -0.33
CA SER A 110 -9.17 -3.12 -1.79
C SER A 110 -10.63 -2.86 -2.12
N GLN A 111 -11.55 -3.54 -1.46
CA GLN A 111 -12.97 -3.30 -1.67
C GLN A 111 -13.36 -1.85 -1.32
N PHE A 112 -12.85 -1.34 -0.21
CA PHE A 112 -13.04 0.06 0.17
C PHE A 112 -12.48 1.03 -0.89
N PHE A 113 -11.31 0.75 -1.43
CA PHE A 113 -10.72 1.63 -2.45
C PHE A 113 -11.42 1.52 -3.81
N LEU A 114 -12.01 0.38 -4.17
CA LEU A 114 -12.90 0.31 -5.33
C LEU A 114 -14.09 1.26 -5.20
N ASP A 115 -14.71 1.29 -4.02
CA ASP A 115 -15.82 2.22 -3.75
C ASP A 115 -15.37 3.69 -3.81
N VAL A 116 -14.15 3.98 -3.35
CA VAL A 116 -13.54 5.32 -3.44
C VAL A 116 -13.24 5.71 -4.89
N ILE A 117 -12.66 4.79 -5.67
CA ILE A 117 -12.36 4.99 -7.09
C ILE A 117 -13.63 5.32 -7.88
N ASP A 118 -14.75 4.69 -7.56
CA ASP A 118 -16.02 4.91 -8.25
C ASP A 118 -16.59 6.31 -8.05
N GLN A 119 -16.25 6.96 -6.94
CA GLN A 119 -16.78 8.29 -6.59
C GLN A 119 -16.09 9.45 -7.32
N THR A 120 -14.92 9.25 -7.90
CA THR A 120 -14.19 10.30 -8.64
C THR A 120 -14.11 9.98 -10.13
N ASN A 121 -14.07 11.04 -10.94
CA ASN A 121 -13.79 10.95 -12.38
C ASN A 121 -12.31 11.18 -12.72
N LEU A 122 -11.53 11.70 -11.79
CA LEU A 122 -10.15 12.10 -11.99
C LEU A 122 -9.23 11.22 -11.15
N ILE A 123 -8.67 10.19 -11.77
CA ILE A 123 -7.79 9.26 -11.08
C ILE A 123 -6.47 9.10 -11.83
N ASN A 124 -5.39 9.02 -11.05
CA ASN A 124 -4.06 8.68 -11.52
C ASN A 124 -3.53 7.49 -10.72
N PHE A 125 -3.27 6.39 -11.39
CA PHE A 125 -2.63 5.21 -10.81
C PHE A 125 -1.15 5.22 -11.12
N GLN A 126 -0.32 5.09 -10.11
CA GLN A 126 1.14 4.98 -10.24
C GLN A 126 1.59 3.64 -9.68
N SER A 127 2.30 2.86 -10.46
CA SER A 127 2.84 1.57 -10.04
C SER A 127 3.91 1.08 -10.99
N ALA A 128 4.97 0.50 -10.45
CA ALA A 128 5.99 -0.18 -11.25
C ALA A 128 5.44 -1.45 -11.94
N SER A 129 4.30 -1.96 -11.46
CA SER A 129 3.71 -3.21 -11.94
C SER A 129 2.19 -3.19 -11.74
N ALA A 130 1.49 -2.46 -12.60
CA ALA A 130 0.06 -2.22 -12.45
C ALA A 130 -0.76 -3.52 -12.60
N ILE A 131 -0.58 -4.25 -13.68
CA ILE A 131 -1.41 -5.42 -14.04
C ILE A 131 -0.54 -6.68 -14.00
N LYS A 132 -0.37 -7.25 -12.81
CA LYS A 132 0.37 -8.53 -12.63
C LYS A 132 -0.51 -9.77 -12.74
N LYS A 133 -1.77 -9.63 -12.41
CA LYS A 133 -2.74 -10.71 -12.34
C LYS A 133 -4.06 -10.24 -12.96
N PRO A 134 -4.84 -11.17 -13.56
CA PRO A 134 -6.13 -10.81 -14.13
C PRO A 134 -7.04 -10.07 -13.17
N GLU A 135 -7.06 -10.46 -11.90
CA GLU A 135 -7.91 -9.83 -10.88
C GLU A 135 -7.60 -8.34 -10.66
N ASN A 136 -6.39 -7.90 -10.99
CA ASN A 136 -6.04 -6.48 -10.88
C ASN A 136 -6.83 -5.60 -11.86
N LEU A 137 -7.31 -6.16 -12.99
CA LEU A 137 -8.06 -5.42 -14.00
C LEU A 137 -9.30 -4.73 -13.43
N GLU A 138 -9.99 -5.38 -12.48
CA GLU A 138 -11.15 -4.75 -11.83
C GLU A 138 -10.76 -3.47 -11.09
N PHE A 139 -9.62 -3.45 -10.43
CA PHE A 139 -9.14 -2.28 -9.71
C PHE A 139 -8.82 -1.12 -10.65
N PHE A 140 -8.34 -1.43 -11.84
CA PHE A 140 -7.99 -0.46 -12.88
C PHE A 140 -9.13 -0.20 -13.87
N HIS A 141 -10.39 -0.54 -13.55
CA HIS A 141 -11.52 -0.43 -14.48
C HIS A 141 -11.72 0.98 -15.08
N LYS A 142 -11.33 2.03 -14.38
CA LYS A 142 -11.41 3.42 -14.87
C LYS A 142 -10.45 3.72 -16.03
N LEU A 143 -9.43 2.89 -16.27
CA LEU A 143 -8.55 3.04 -17.43
C LEU A 143 -9.18 2.57 -18.74
N PHE A 144 -10.24 1.78 -18.65
CA PHE A 144 -10.92 1.25 -19.82
C PHE A 144 -11.98 2.22 -20.35
N PRO A 145 -12.27 2.16 -21.66
CA PRO A 145 -13.37 2.93 -22.23
C PRO A 145 -14.70 2.66 -21.51
N ARG A 146 -15.55 3.68 -21.41
CA ARG A 146 -16.86 3.56 -20.75
C ARG A 146 -17.78 2.50 -21.35
N SER A 147 -17.52 2.06 -22.59
CA SER A 147 -18.21 0.96 -23.25
C SER A 147 -17.87 -0.42 -22.68
N VAL A 148 -16.76 -0.55 -21.97
CA VAL A 148 -16.35 -1.79 -21.32
C VAL A 148 -17.01 -1.86 -19.95
N SER A 149 -17.94 -2.78 -19.78
CA SER A 149 -18.61 -2.98 -18.49
C SER A 149 -17.75 -3.79 -17.52
N ARG A 150 -18.05 -3.70 -16.22
CA ARG A 150 -17.40 -4.57 -15.22
C ARG A 150 -17.64 -6.05 -15.51
N ASN A 151 -18.80 -6.41 -16.07
CA ASN A 151 -19.08 -7.78 -16.46
C ASN A 151 -18.17 -8.25 -17.60
N ASP A 152 -17.81 -7.36 -18.53
CA ASP A 152 -16.87 -7.70 -19.60
C ASP A 152 -15.45 -7.87 -19.04
N LEU A 153 -15.03 -7.01 -18.12
CA LEU A 153 -13.76 -7.19 -17.40
C LEU A 153 -13.75 -8.50 -16.61
N GLN A 154 -14.85 -8.87 -15.97
CA GLN A 154 -14.92 -10.13 -15.23
C GLN A 154 -14.74 -11.35 -16.16
N LYS A 155 -15.34 -11.34 -17.36
CA LYS A 155 -15.12 -12.40 -18.36
C LYS A 155 -13.66 -12.50 -18.80
N VAL A 156 -12.98 -11.34 -18.90
CA VAL A 156 -11.54 -11.31 -19.19
C VAL A 156 -10.75 -11.89 -18.01
N ILE A 157 -11.06 -11.47 -16.79
CA ILE A 157 -10.41 -11.96 -15.55
C ILE A 157 -10.50 -13.50 -15.46
N ASP A 158 -11.68 -14.04 -15.74
CA ASP A 158 -11.94 -15.50 -15.64
C ASP A 158 -11.18 -16.33 -16.66
N ASN A 159 -10.74 -15.72 -17.77
CA ASN A 159 -10.14 -16.42 -18.90
C ASN A 159 -8.74 -15.92 -19.29
N ALA A 160 -8.25 -14.84 -18.66
CA ALA A 160 -6.97 -14.24 -19.03
C ALA A 160 -5.78 -15.02 -18.48
N ASP A 161 -4.80 -15.15 -19.33
CA ASP A 161 -3.45 -15.61 -19.00
C ASP A 161 -2.42 -14.47 -19.18
N GLY A 162 -1.13 -14.76 -18.98
CA GLY A 162 -0.05 -13.79 -19.11
C GLY A 162 -0.04 -13.04 -20.45
N PRO A 163 -0.10 -13.73 -21.60
CA PRO A 163 -0.15 -13.10 -22.91
C PRO A 163 -1.33 -12.16 -23.12
N ILE A 164 -2.51 -12.51 -22.59
CA ILE A 164 -3.70 -11.63 -22.69
C ILE A 164 -3.50 -10.36 -21.86
N LEU A 165 -2.91 -10.47 -20.67
CA LEU A 165 -2.63 -9.30 -19.83
C LEU A 165 -1.61 -8.35 -20.49
N GLU A 166 -0.60 -8.90 -21.14
CA GLU A 166 0.37 -8.08 -21.89
C GLU A 166 -0.31 -7.35 -23.05
N PHE A 167 -1.13 -8.05 -23.83
CA PHE A 167 -1.92 -7.45 -24.92
C PHE A 167 -2.84 -6.32 -24.43
N ILE A 168 -3.49 -6.50 -23.27
CA ILE A 168 -4.32 -5.46 -22.65
C ILE A 168 -3.46 -4.27 -22.23
N SER A 169 -2.30 -4.51 -21.64
CA SER A 169 -1.38 -3.45 -21.21
C SER A 169 -0.88 -2.64 -22.40
N GLU A 170 -0.53 -3.29 -23.50
CA GLU A 170 -0.15 -2.63 -24.77
C GLU A 170 -1.31 -1.78 -25.31
N GLY A 171 -2.52 -2.32 -25.35
CA GLY A 171 -3.71 -1.58 -25.77
C GLY A 171 -4.00 -0.34 -24.92
N LEU A 172 -3.76 -0.39 -23.59
CA LEU A 172 -3.87 0.77 -22.72
C LEU A 172 -2.79 1.82 -23.00
N VAL A 173 -1.58 1.40 -23.34
CA VAL A 173 -0.49 2.30 -23.76
C VAL A 173 -0.83 2.96 -25.09
N ASP A 174 -1.25 2.20 -26.09
CA ASP A 174 -1.61 2.69 -27.43
C ASP A 174 -2.77 3.68 -27.38
N SER A 175 -3.73 3.45 -26.50
CA SER A 175 -4.84 4.36 -26.26
C SER A 175 -4.50 5.58 -25.41
N SER A 176 -3.26 5.72 -24.98
CA SER A 176 -2.79 6.76 -24.03
C SER A 176 -3.49 6.76 -22.65
N ALA A 177 -4.18 5.68 -22.31
CA ALA A 177 -4.76 5.48 -20.97
C ALA A 177 -3.68 5.09 -19.95
N MET A 178 -2.55 4.60 -20.43
CA MET A 178 -1.41 4.20 -19.62
C MET A 178 -0.10 4.72 -20.21
N ILE A 179 0.80 5.16 -19.34
CA ILE A 179 2.18 5.50 -19.72
C ILE A 179 3.09 4.43 -19.12
N ARG A 180 3.78 3.69 -19.98
CA ARG A 180 4.77 2.70 -19.58
C ARG A 180 6.17 3.29 -19.79
N ARG A 181 6.96 3.34 -18.72
CA ARG A 181 8.39 3.68 -18.83
C ARG A 181 9.19 2.40 -18.87
N GLU A 182 9.92 2.20 -19.95
CA GLU A 182 10.88 1.12 -20.07
C GLU A 182 12.27 1.69 -19.83
N GLN A 183 13.04 0.97 -19.03
CA GLN A 183 14.46 1.28 -18.89
C GLN A 183 15.18 0.67 -20.09
N ASP A 184 15.97 1.47 -20.76
CA ASP A 184 16.91 0.95 -21.76
C ASP A 184 18.03 0.20 -21.02
N LEU A 185 17.96 -1.12 -21.10
CA LEU A 185 18.96 -2.03 -20.53
C LEU A 185 20.02 -2.47 -21.55
N SER A 186 20.04 -1.89 -22.73
CA SER A 186 20.98 -2.26 -23.82
C SER A 186 22.45 -2.13 -23.42
N HIS A 187 22.74 -1.26 -22.46
CA HIS A 187 24.08 -1.06 -21.90
C HIS A 187 24.42 -2.04 -20.75
N ILE A 188 23.47 -2.87 -20.30
CA ILE A 188 23.69 -3.85 -19.26
C ILE A 188 24.09 -5.18 -19.88
N THR A 189 25.28 -5.62 -19.57
CA THR A 189 25.74 -6.97 -19.95
C THR A 189 25.35 -7.93 -18.83
N ILE A 190 24.45 -8.87 -19.14
CA ILE A 190 24.12 -9.95 -18.20
C ILE A 190 25.12 -11.07 -18.39
N GLN A 191 25.93 -11.31 -17.37
CA GLN A 191 26.82 -12.48 -17.33
C GLN A 191 26.14 -13.58 -16.54
N THR A 192 25.88 -14.70 -17.20
CA THR A 192 25.36 -15.89 -16.51
C THR A 192 26.55 -16.63 -15.90
N PHE A 193 26.58 -16.68 -14.59
CA PHE A 193 27.54 -17.51 -13.87
C PHE A 193 26.96 -18.91 -13.70
N VAL A 194 27.69 -19.91 -14.16
CA VAL A 194 27.36 -21.31 -13.91
C VAL A 194 28.26 -21.78 -12.77
N PRO A 195 27.72 -21.97 -11.55
CA PRO A 195 28.54 -22.36 -10.42
C PRO A 195 29.12 -23.76 -10.62
N THR A 196 30.31 -23.99 -10.10
CA THR A 196 30.93 -25.31 -10.04
C THR A 196 30.20 -26.21 -9.04
N GLU A 197 30.38 -27.52 -9.14
CA GLU A 197 29.78 -28.48 -8.19
C GLU A 197 30.17 -28.18 -6.72
N GLU A 198 31.41 -27.71 -6.52
CA GLU A 198 31.90 -27.35 -5.17
C GLU A 198 31.17 -26.10 -4.66
N GLU A 199 30.94 -25.11 -5.48
CA GLU A 199 30.19 -23.90 -5.11
C GLU A 199 28.71 -24.21 -4.84
N ILE A 200 28.10 -25.07 -5.65
CA ILE A 200 26.74 -25.58 -5.43
C ILE A 200 26.64 -26.26 -4.07
N LYS A 201 27.61 -27.14 -3.74
CA LYS A 201 27.65 -27.84 -2.46
C LYS A 201 27.81 -26.86 -1.29
N LYS A 202 28.66 -25.84 -1.42
CA LYS A 202 28.80 -24.79 -0.41
C LYS A 202 27.50 -24.02 -0.24
N PHE A 203 26.82 -23.70 -1.33
CA PHE A 203 25.54 -22.98 -1.30
C PHE A 203 24.45 -23.80 -0.57
N HIS A 204 24.36 -25.11 -0.86
CA HIS A 204 23.44 -25.99 -0.12
C HIS A 204 23.76 -26.06 1.37
N ASN A 205 25.01 -26.20 1.73
CA ASN A 205 25.42 -26.20 3.13
C ASN A 205 25.04 -24.89 3.85
N TYR A 206 25.23 -23.73 3.21
CA TYR A 206 24.78 -22.44 3.77
C TYR A 206 23.25 -22.35 3.89
N SER A 207 22.54 -22.86 2.90
CA SER A 207 21.07 -22.91 2.92
C SER A 207 20.54 -23.76 4.06
N ASP A 208 21.16 -24.93 4.29
CA ASP A 208 20.79 -25.84 5.37
C ASP A 208 21.05 -25.19 6.75
N VAL A 209 22.21 -24.59 6.93
CA VAL A 209 22.55 -23.87 8.18
C VAL A 209 21.59 -22.70 8.42
N LEU A 210 21.25 -21.94 7.38
CA LEU A 210 20.29 -20.84 7.50
C LEU A 210 18.89 -21.35 7.86
N SER A 211 18.47 -22.46 7.28
CA SER A 211 17.19 -23.12 7.57
C SER A 211 17.13 -23.59 9.03
N ASP A 212 18.22 -24.15 9.53
CA ASP A 212 18.32 -24.59 10.93
C ASP A 212 18.23 -23.39 11.89
N ILE A 213 18.98 -22.32 11.61
CA ILE A 213 18.94 -21.09 12.40
C ILE A 213 17.51 -20.51 12.43
N LEU A 214 16.85 -20.41 11.27
CA LEU A 214 15.47 -19.89 11.20
C LEU A 214 14.49 -20.78 11.98
N THR A 215 14.68 -22.10 11.91
CA THR A 215 13.86 -23.07 12.64
C THR A 215 14.05 -22.89 14.16
N ASP A 216 15.28 -22.73 14.62
CA ASP A 216 15.59 -22.50 16.03
C ASP A 216 15.07 -21.14 16.52
N MET A 217 15.16 -20.10 15.71
CA MET A 217 14.55 -18.79 16.04
C MET A 217 13.03 -18.88 16.20
N VAL A 218 12.36 -19.65 15.33
CA VAL A 218 10.89 -19.86 15.42
C VAL A 218 10.54 -20.64 16.70
N LYS A 219 11.31 -21.68 17.06
CA LYS A 219 11.12 -22.42 18.31
C LYS A 219 11.32 -21.52 19.52
N PHE A 220 12.43 -20.80 19.58
CA PHE A 220 12.72 -19.85 20.64
C PHE A 220 11.62 -18.80 20.84
N SER A 221 11.12 -18.24 19.72
CA SER A 221 10.00 -17.30 19.78
C SER A 221 8.71 -17.92 20.32
N LYS A 222 8.45 -19.21 20.03
CA LYS A 222 7.29 -19.93 20.60
C LYS A 222 7.47 -20.21 22.07
N ASP A 223 8.68 -20.62 22.49
CA ASP A 223 8.98 -20.94 23.88
C ASP A 223 8.85 -19.69 24.76
N ILE A 224 9.41 -18.55 24.35
CA ILE A 224 9.22 -17.26 25.06
C ILE A 224 7.73 -16.91 25.18
N ARG A 225 6.95 -17.14 24.13
CA ARG A 225 5.52 -16.82 24.15
C ARG A 225 4.73 -17.73 25.09
N LEU A 226 5.11 -19.00 25.18
CA LEU A 226 4.53 -19.96 26.13
C LEU A 226 4.91 -19.62 27.57
N ASP A 227 6.19 -19.33 27.83
CA ASP A 227 6.66 -18.91 29.15
C ASP A 227 5.97 -17.62 29.63
N ALA A 228 5.75 -16.67 28.71
CA ALA A 228 5.02 -15.44 29.03
C ALA A 228 3.56 -15.70 29.35
N LEU A 229 2.91 -16.62 28.66
CA LEU A 229 1.50 -17.01 28.91
C LEU A 229 1.37 -17.80 30.22
N GLU A 230 2.32 -18.68 30.52
CA GLU A 230 2.35 -19.43 31.78
C GLU A 230 2.59 -18.49 33.00
N ASN A 231 3.46 -17.51 32.87
CA ASN A 231 3.69 -16.50 33.90
C ASN A 231 2.47 -15.63 34.15
N ILE A 232 1.73 -15.26 33.09
CA ILE A 232 0.46 -14.53 33.24
C ILE A 232 -0.64 -15.40 33.88
N ALA A 233 -0.68 -16.68 33.54
CA ALA A 233 -1.68 -17.60 34.11
C ALA A 233 -1.40 -17.96 35.59
N ASN A 234 -0.15 -17.88 36.02
CA ASN A 234 0.26 -18.13 37.40
C ASN A 234 0.28 -16.88 38.28
N ASP A 235 0.03 -15.71 37.73
CA ASP A 235 -0.05 -14.45 38.45
C ASP A 235 -1.52 -14.19 38.83
N ASP A 236 -1.92 -14.70 40.01
CA ASP A 236 -3.28 -14.56 40.57
C ASP A 236 -3.71 -13.08 40.71
N ASP A 237 -2.77 -12.16 40.87
CA ASP A 237 -3.03 -10.71 40.88
C ASP A 237 -3.38 -10.13 39.49
N ALA A 238 -2.87 -10.73 38.42
CA ALA A 238 -3.23 -10.30 37.06
C ALA A 238 -4.65 -10.72 36.66
N VAL A 239 -5.12 -11.85 37.15
CA VAL A 239 -6.49 -12.35 36.92
C VAL A 239 -7.51 -11.51 37.68
N ALA A 240 -7.18 -11.08 38.89
CA ALA A 240 -8.07 -10.22 39.72
C ALA A 240 -8.30 -8.82 39.12
N ASN A 241 -7.33 -8.33 38.32
CA ASN A 241 -7.47 -7.03 37.65
C ASN A 241 -8.26 -7.09 36.33
N LEU A 242 -8.55 -8.26 35.78
CA LEU A 242 -9.36 -8.43 34.58
C LEU A 242 -10.87 -8.46 34.86
N ASP A 243 -11.30 -8.71 36.12
CA ASP A 243 -12.71 -8.77 36.52
C ASP A 243 -13.34 -7.38 36.88
N PHE A 244 -12.57 -6.29 36.83
CA PHE A 244 -13.03 -4.97 37.28
C PHE A 244 -13.47 -4.00 36.18
N HIS A 245 -13.67 -4.45 34.96
CA HIS A 245 -14.19 -3.62 33.85
C HIS A 245 -15.36 -4.26 33.10
N GLN A 246 -16.31 -4.81 33.86
CA GLN A 246 -17.69 -5.04 33.42
C GLN A 246 -18.64 -4.33 34.35
N ASP A 247 -18.84 -3.04 34.12
CA ASP A 247 -20.05 -2.27 34.48
C ASP A 247 -20.22 -1.13 33.45
#